data_a31e14b6a340970f971084b9b197b49f
#
_entry.id   a31e14b6a340970f971084b9b197b49f
#
_cell.length_a   1.000
_cell.length_b   1.000
_cell.length_c   1.000
_cell.angle_alpha   90.00
_cell.angle_beta   90.00
_cell.angle_gamma   90.00
#
_symmetry.space_group_name_H-M   'P 1'
#
loop_
_entity.id
_entity.type
_entity.pdbx_description
1 polymer ?
#
loop_
_entity_poly.entity_id
_entity_poly.type
_entity_poly.pdbx_seq_one_letter_code
_entity_poly.pdbx_strand_id
1 'polypeptide(L)'
;MSEMQTIQWFPGHMTKTKRQIQSSLKLVDAVAEIIDARIPVSSRNPDLAKLVQNKPRVILLNKCDMANQTATKMWIDYFKKQNLVAIPVDCKSGRGLDKFAPAVNTVMSKKIARLKEKGMVNPTIRIMIVGIPNVGKSSFINKMVKKNRAKVEDRPGVTRGNQWYTIAKNLEMLDTPGVLWPKFDDKIVGEHLAFTGAVKDQILDIELLAVRLLDFIKELKPADFISRFKLENEDIENIDSYELLKMIGKKRGMLVSGGEIDTERAAIMLLDEFRSAKLGRITVEMPQGR
;
A
#
# COMPACT_ATOMS: atom_id res chain seq x y z
N MET A 1 22.23 5.46 -20.67
CA MET A 1 21.15 5.23 -19.70
C MET A 1 20.28 4.11 -20.24
N SER A 2 20.33 2.92 -19.64
CA SER A 2 19.45 1.81 -20.03
C SER A 2 18.01 2.18 -19.64
N GLU A 3 17.09 2.14 -20.60
CA GLU A 3 15.67 2.34 -20.31
C GLU A 3 15.12 1.11 -19.61
N MET A 4 14.49 1.29 -18.44
CA MET A 4 13.72 0.21 -17.84
C MET A 4 12.65 -0.27 -18.82
N GLN A 5 12.55 -1.60 -19.00
CA GLN A 5 11.47 -2.20 -19.76
C GLN A 5 10.13 -1.76 -19.15
N THR A 6 9.20 -1.39 -20.01
CA THR A 6 7.84 -1.02 -19.57
C THR A 6 7.23 -2.20 -18.81
N ILE A 7 6.99 -2.03 -17.54
CA ILE A 7 6.39 -3.07 -16.69
C ILE A 7 4.95 -3.29 -17.18
N GLN A 8 4.73 -4.43 -17.88
CA GLN A 8 3.41 -4.82 -18.36
C GLN A 8 2.88 -5.96 -17.50
N TRP A 9 1.67 -5.79 -16.98
CA TRP A 9 0.96 -6.84 -16.25
C TRP A 9 -0.12 -7.43 -17.14
N PHE A 10 -0.20 -8.77 -17.27
CA PHE A 10 -1.06 -9.44 -18.23
C PHE A 10 -2.57 -9.31 -17.95
N PRO A 11 -3.41 -9.01 -18.99
CA PRO A 11 -4.79 -8.52 -18.85
C PRO A 11 -5.88 -9.57 -18.55
N GLY A 12 -5.62 -10.86 -18.74
CA GLY A 12 -6.67 -11.88 -18.76
C GLY A 12 -7.53 -11.99 -17.49
N HIS A 13 -6.95 -11.79 -16.32
CA HIS A 13 -7.65 -11.86 -15.04
C HIS A 13 -8.34 -10.54 -14.64
N MET A 14 -7.96 -9.42 -15.21
CA MET A 14 -8.35 -8.09 -14.77
C MET A 14 -9.79 -7.72 -15.16
N THR A 15 -10.21 -8.05 -16.37
CA THR A 15 -11.59 -7.81 -16.81
C THR A 15 -12.59 -8.57 -15.95
N LYS A 16 -12.26 -9.81 -15.59
CA LYS A 16 -13.06 -10.63 -14.67
C LYS A 16 -13.14 -10.01 -13.29
N THR A 17 -11.99 -9.59 -12.75
CA THR A 17 -11.90 -8.97 -11.42
C THR A 17 -12.61 -7.61 -11.39
N LYS A 18 -12.48 -6.78 -12.43
CA LYS A 18 -13.20 -5.51 -12.57
C LYS A 18 -14.72 -5.71 -12.55
N ARG A 19 -15.24 -6.69 -13.30
CA ARG A 19 -16.66 -7.08 -13.29
C ARG A 19 -17.08 -7.57 -11.90
N GLN A 20 -16.27 -8.37 -11.24
CA GLN A 20 -16.53 -8.86 -9.88
C GLN A 20 -16.62 -7.71 -8.87
N ILE A 21 -15.72 -6.73 -8.94
CA ILE A 21 -15.77 -5.53 -8.09
C ILE A 21 -17.05 -4.75 -8.37
N GLN A 22 -17.40 -4.51 -9.65
CA GLN A 22 -18.62 -3.80 -10.03
C GLN A 22 -19.90 -4.47 -9.49
N SER A 23 -19.98 -5.81 -9.56
CA SER A 23 -21.10 -6.55 -8.99
C SER A 23 -21.13 -6.45 -7.45
N SER A 24 -19.98 -6.55 -6.80
CA SER A 24 -19.84 -6.46 -5.34
C SER A 24 -20.16 -5.06 -4.81
N LEU A 25 -19.88 -3.99 -5.58
CA LEU A 25 -20.23 -2.61 -5.19
C LEU A 25 -21.72 -2.40 -4.98
N LYS A 26 -22.58 -3.16 -5.65
CA LYS A 26 -24.03 -3.10 -5.45
C LYS A 26 -24.47 -3.64 -4.09
N LEU A 27 -23.66 -4.48 -3.47
CA LEU A 27 -23.95 -5.18 -2.22
C LEU A 27 -23.48 -4.41 -0.97
N VAL A 28 -22.67 -3.34 -1.15
CA VAL A 28 -22.02 -2.63 -0.06
C VAL A 28 -22.43 -1.16 0.01
N ASP A 29 -22.30 -0.59 1.19
CA ASP A 29 -22.66 0.79 1.48
C ASP A 29 -21.47 1.73 1.33
N ALA A 30 -20.28 1.25 1.68
CA ALA A 30 -19.04 2.01 1.67
C ALA A 30 -17.87 1.14 1.19
N VAL A 31 -16.74 1.78 0.94
CA VAL A 31 -15.50 1.13 0.52
C VAL A 31 -14.36 1.55 1.45
N ALA A 32 -13.54 0.60 1.89
CA ALA A 32 -12.26 0.86 2.51
C ALA A 32 -11.15 0.58 1.49
N GLU A 33 -10.41 1.61 1.13
CA GLU A 33 -9.29 1.55 0.21
C GLU A 33 -7.99 1.44 1.01
N ILE A 34 -7.31 0.29 0.92
CA ILE A 34 -6.01 0.09 1.57
C ILE A 34 -4.91 0.49 0.60
N ILE A 35 -4.06 1.41 1.04
CA ILE A 35 -2.91 1.92 0.30
C ILE A 35 -1.65 1.83 1.16
N ASP A 36 -0.48 1.81 0.53
CA ASP A 36 0.81 1.82 1.24
C ASP A 36 1.16 3.25 1.63
N ALA A 37 1.37 3.52 2.93
CA ALA A 37 1.67 4.85 3.45
C ALA A 37 3.01 5.41 2.95
N ARG A 38 3.87 4.59 2.35
CA ARG A 38 5.14 5.03 1.77
C ARG A 38 4.98 5.60 0.35
N ILE A 39 3.92 5.15 -0.36
CA ILE A 39 3.60 5.51 -1.75
C ILE A 39 2.08 5.73 -1.92
N PRO A 40 1.49 6.73 -1.25
CA PRO A 40 0.03 6.88 -1.19
C PRO A 40 -0.66 7.16 -2.53
N VAL A 41 0.04 7.70 -3.52
CA VAL A 41 -0.48 7.92 -4.88
C VAL A 41 -0.31 6.67 -5.72
N SER A 42 0.94 6.16 -5.84
CA SER A 42 1.27 5.01 -6.68
C SER A 42 0.59 3.72 -6.22
N SER A 43 0.26 3.59 -4.93
CA SER A 43 -0.49 2.41 -4.43
C SER A 43 -2.01 2.48 -4.64
N ARG A 44 -2.53 3.53 -5.28
CA ARG A 44 -3.94 3.67 -5.65
C ARG A 44 -4.14 3.31 -7.10
N ASN A 45 -4.98 2.32 -7.34
CA ASN A 45 -5.37 1.96 -8.71
C ASN A 45 -6.37 3.01 -9.27
N PRO A 46 -6.01 3.76 -10.33
CA PRO A 46 -6.88 4.80 -10.89
C PRO A 46 -8.20 4.26 -11.44
N ASP A 47 -8.21 3.06 -12.01
CA ASP A 47 -9.42 2.39 -12.48
C ASP A 47 -10.35 2.04 -11.32
N LEU A 48 -9.77 1.56 -10.21
CA LEU A 48 -10.52 1.25 -9.01
C LEU A 48 -11.11 2.54 -8.39
N ALA A 49 -10.31 3.62 -8.34
CA ALA A 49 -10.77 4.91 -7.83
C ALA A 49 -11.99 5.43 -8.60
N LYS A 50 -12.02 5.28 -9.95
CA LYS A 50 -13.17 5.61 -10.80
C LYS A 50 -14.38 4.73 -10.50
N LEU A 51 -14.18 3.42 -10.32
CA LEU A 51 -15.28 2.48 -10.04
C LEU A 51 -15.98 2.76 -8.72
N VAL A 52 -15.23 3.17 -7.69
CA VAL A 52 -15.76 3.37 -6.33
C VAL A 52 -16.11 4.82 -6.01
N GLN A 53 -15.94 5.75 -6.96
CA GLN A 53 -16.09 7.21 -6.73
C GLN A 53 -17.44 7.62 -6.11
N ASN A 54 -18.52 6.90 -6.41
CA ASN A 54 -19.87 7.18 -5.93
C ASN A 54 -20.19 6.57 -4.56
N LYS A 55 -19.23 5.88 -3.94
CA LYS A 55 -19.41 5.27 -2.61
C LYS A 55 -18.66 6.09 -1.54
N PRO A 56 -19.25 6.23 -0.34
CA PRO A 56 -18.50 6.71 0.82
C PRO A 56 -17.23 5.90 1.02
N ARG A 57 -16.09 6.57 1.29
CA ARG A 57 -14.78 5.90 1.34
C ARG A 57 -14.02 6.22 2.61
N VAL A 58 -13.33 5.19 3.11
CA VAL A 58 -12.30 5.30 4.14
C VAL A 58 -10.97 4.88 3.52
N ILE A 59 -9.93 5.70 3.65
CA ILE A 59 -8.57 5.39 3.21
C ILE A 59 -7.80 4.82 4.40
N LEU A 60 -7.21 3.64 4.21
CA LEU A 60 -6.33 3.01 5.19
C LEU A 60 -4.87 3.17 4.72
N LEU A 61 -4.13 4.09 5.35
CA LEU A 61 -2.69 4.27 5.13
C LEU A 61 -1.94 3.17 5.86
N ASN A 62 -1.81 2.00 5.22
CA ASN A 62 -1.17 0.83 5.81
C ASN A 62 0.35 0.92 5.76
N LYS A 63 1.03 0.12 6.58
CA LYS A 63 2.49 0.16 6.80
C LYS A 63 2.97 1.52 7.31
N CYS A 64 2.12 2.22 8.07
CA CYS A 64 2.46 3.53 8.65
C CYS A 64 3.62 3.45 9.67
N ASP A 65 3.96 2.25 10.14
CA ASP A 65 5.13 1.95 10.94
C ASP A 65 6.44 2.06 10.15
N MET A 66 6.38 1.88 8.82
CA MET A 66 7.50 1.94 7.88
C MET A 66 7.59 3.28 7.13
N ALA A 67 6.57 4.11 7.23
CA ALA A 67 6.49 5.42 6.58
C ALA A 67 6.93 6.56 7.50
N ASN A 68 7.37 7.68 6.90
CA ASN A 68 7.67 8.89 7.63
C ASN A 68 6.40 9.43 8.31
N GLN A 69 6.50 9.74 9.60
CA GLN A 69 5.34 10.15 10.40
C GLN A 69 4.79 11.52 9.99
N THR A 70 5.67 12.46 9.66
CA THR A 70 5.27 13.80 9.21
C THR A 70 4.58 13.71 7.85
N ALA A 71 5.14 12.97 6.90
CA ALA A 71 4.54 12.71 5.61
C ALA A 71 3.16 12.03 5.77
N THR A 72 3.05 11.05 6.66
CA THR A 72 1.77 10.38 6.93
C THR A 72 0.70 11.37 7.44
N LYS A 73 1.05 12.30 8.32
CA LYS A 73 0.13 13.37 8.77
C LYS A 73 -0.28 14.29 7.61
N MET A 74 0.68 14.71 6.80
CA MET A 74 0.41 15.54 5.62
C MET A 74 -0.56 14.84 4.65
N TRP A 75 -0.40 13.53 4.45
CA TRP A 75 -1.31 12.74 3.61
C TRP A 75 -2.72 12.63 4.21
N ILE A 76 -2.86 12.48 5.52
CA ILE A 76 -4.17 12.50 6.19
C ILE A 76 -4.87 13.84 5.93
N ASP A 77 -4.15 14.96 6.10
CA ASP A 77 -4.69 16.30 5.85
C ASP A 77 -5.04 16.52 4.37
N TYR A 78 -4.22 16.00 3.46
CA TYR A 78 -4.49 16.02 2.02
C TYR A 78 -5.80 15.31 1.67
N PHE A 79 -6.01 14.09 2.19
CA PHE A 79 -7.25 13.35 1.97
C PHE A 79 -8.46 14.04 2.62
N LYS A 80 -8.28 14.63 3.79
CA LYS A 80 -9.32 15.42 4.47
C LYS A 80 -9.80 16.61 3.61
N LYS A 81 -8.88 17.32 2.94
CA LYS A 81 -9.23 18.39 1.99
C LYS A 81 -10.06 17.88 0.80
N GLN A 82 -9.95 16.59 0.46
CA GLN A 82 -10.76 15.92 -0.56
C GLN A 82 -12.06 15.29 -0.01
N ASN A 83 -12.46 15.63 1.22
CA ASN A 83 -13.62 15.04 1.91
C ASN A 83 -13.51 13.51 2.08
N LEU A 84 -12.30 12.99 2.17
CA LEU A 84 -12.03 11.58 2.46
C LEU A 84 -11.53 11.43 3.91
N VAL A 85 -12.01 10.40 4.58
CA VAL A 85 -11.49 10.04 5.91
C VAL A 85 -10.31 9.10 5.71
N ALA A 86 -9.12 9.49 6.17
CA ALA A 86 -7.91 8.67 6.12
C ALA A 86 -7.42 8.35 7.52
N ILE A 87 -7.04 7.11 7.77
CA ILE A 87 -6.48 6.65 9.04
C ILE A 87 -5.17 5.89 8.83
N PRO A 88 -4.12 6.16 9.63
CA PRO A 88 -2.89 5.42 9.59
C PRO A 88 -3.06 4.10 10.34
N VAL A 89 -2.65 3.00 9.70
CA VAL A 89 -2.76 1.64 10.26
C VAL A 89 -1.49 0.83 10.03
N ASP A 90 -1.23 -0.09 10.93
CA ASP A 90 -0.28 -1.18 10.74
C ASP A 90 -1.05 -2.49 10.85
N CYS A 91 -1.39 -3.07 9.71
CA CYS A 91 -2.17 -4.30 9.64
C CYS A 91 -1.41 -5.53 10.18
N LYS A 92 -0.08 -5.46 10.27
CA LYS A 92 0.76 -6.55 10.81
C LYS A 92 0.66 -6.60 12.33
N SER A 93 0.86 -5.49 13.02
CA SER A 93 0.73 -5.41 14.49
C SER A 93 -0.72 -5.27 14.95
N GLY A 94 -1.56 -4.62 14.16
CA GLY A 94 -2.95 -4.27 14.50
C GLY A 94 -3.10 -2.85 15.04
N ARG A 95 -2.02 -2.05 15.07
CA ARG A 95 -2.06 -0.66 15.52
C ARG A 95 -2.94 0.19 14.60
N GLY A 96 -3.81 1.02 15.19
CA GLY A 96 -4.71 1.92 14.47
C GLY A 96 -5.99 1.27 13.92
N LEU A 97 -6.13 -0.08 14.01
CA LEU A 97 -7.33 -0.78 13.54
C LEU A 97 -8.58 -0.51 14.41
N ASP A 98 -8.39 -0.08 15.65
CA ASP A 98 -9.46 0.40 16.54
C ASP A 98 -10.18 1.63 15.97
N LYS A 99 -9.50 2.45 15.17
CA LYS A 99 -10.06 3.63 14.50
C LYS A 99 -10.92 3.32 13.28
N PHE A 100 -10.91 2.07 12.80
CA PHE A 100 -11.61 1.71 11.56
C PHE A 100 -13.14 1.83 11.69
N ALA A 101 -13.76 1.21 12.69
CA ALA A 101 -15.21 1.31 12.87
C ALA A 101 -15.70 2.75 13.12
N PRO A 102 -15.04 3.57 13.95
CA PRO A 102 -15.34 5.00 14.05
C PRO A 102 -15.23 5.74 12.72
N ALA A 103 -14.20 5.49 11.91
CA ALA A 103 -14.02 6.11 10.60
C ALA A 103 -15.16 5.75 9.63
N VAL A 104 -15.58 4.47 9.62
CA VAL A 104 -16.75 4.01 8.83
C VAL A 104 -18.01 4.72 9.29
N ASN A 105 -18.26 4.82 10.60
CA ASN A 105 -19.42 5.54 11.13
C ASN A 105 -19.43 7.02 10.73
N THR A 106 -18.25 7.65 10.68
CA THR A 106 -18.11 9.04 10.23
C THR A 106 -18.56 9.21 8.78
N VAL A 107 -18.03 8.41 7.86
CA VAL A 107 -18.39 8.51 6.42
C VAL A 107 -19.82 8.07 6.13
N MET A 108 -20.41 7.24 7.00
CA MET A 108 -21.78 6.72 6.87
C MET A 108 -22.80 7.48 7.72
N SER A 109 -22.42 8.54 8.42
CA SER A 109 -23.25 9.26 9.41
C SER A 109 -24.62 9.68 8.84
N LYS A 110 -24.66 10.25 7.64
CA LYS A 110 -25.91 10.67 6.96
C LYS A 110 -26.84 9.49 6.67
N LYS A 111 -26.28 8.35 6.20
CA LYS A 111 -27.07 7.14 5.93
C LYS A 111 -27.58 6.52 7.23
N ILE A 112 -26.74 6.44 8.26
CA ILE A 112 -27.10 5.89 9.56
C ILE A 112 -28.24 6.72 10.18
N ALA A 113 -28.15 8.06 10.15
CA ALA A 113 -29.20 8.95 10.64
C ALA A 113 -30.54 8.67 9.93
N ARG A 114 -30.55 8.66 8.58
CA ARG A 114 -31.73 8.37 7.78
C ARG A 114 -32.36 7.00 8.06
N LEU A 115 -31.54 5.98 8.32
CA LEU A 115 -32.05 4.64 8.65
C LEU A 115 -32.67 4.61 10.05
N LYS A 116 -32.08 5.34 11.02
CA LYS A 116 -32.65 5.49 12.36
C LYS A 116 -33.98 6.23 12.34
N GLU A 117 -34.13 7.30 11.55
CA GLU A 117 -35.38 8.01 11.34
C GLU A 117 -36.50 7.11 10.78
N LYS A 118 -36.11 6.07 10.01
CA LYS A 118 -37.03 5.03 9.52
C LYS A 118 -37.31 3.89 10.52
N GLY A 119 -36.91 4.06 11.79
CA GLY A 119 -37.18 3.10 12.86
C GLY A 119 -36.14 1.98 13.01
N MET A 120 -35.00 2.00 12.24
CA MET A 120 -33.95 0.99 12.41
C MET A 120 -33.10 1.31 13.64
N VAL A 121 -33.14 0.49 14.67
CA VAL A 121 -32.40 0.72 15.93
C VAL A 121 -30.87 0.60 15.72
N ASN A 122 -30.42 -0.39 14.98
CA ASN A 122 -29.00 -0.67 14.75
C ASN A 122 -28.75 -1.07 13.29
N PRO A 123 -28.73 -0.11 12.34
CA PRO A 123 -28.55 -0.44 10.93
C PRO A 123 -27.15 -1.03 10.68
N THR A 124 -27.12 -2.20 10.03
CA THR A 124 -25.86 -2.84 9.62
C THR A 124 -25.29 -2.13 8.40
N ILE A 125 -24.04 -1.73 8.49
CA ILE A 125 -23.25 -1.15 7.40
C ILE A 125 -22.41 -2.22 6.75
N ARG A 126 -22.47 -2.32 5.44
CA ARG A 126 -21.68 -3.23 4.62
C ARG A 126 -20.56 -2.49 3.94
N ILE A 127 -19.31 -2.97 4.11
CA ILE A 127 -18.13 -2.34 3.54
C ILE A 127 -17.32 -3.33 2.72
N MET A 128 -16.83 -2.90 1.58
CA MET A 128 -15.92 -3.67 0.74
C MET A 128 -14.49 -3.19 0.94
N ILE A 129 -13.54 -4.13 1.04
CA ILE A 129 -12.12 -3.82 1.14
C ILE A 129 -11.50 -3.92 -0.25
N VAL A 130 -10.83 -2.86 -0.68
CA VAL A 130 -10.16 -2.79 -1.97
C VAL A 130 -8.71 -2.34 -1.82
N GLY A 131 -7.89 -2.62 -2.81
CA GLY A 131 -6.50 -2.20 -2.89
C GLY A 131 -5.69 -3.08 -3.82
N ILE A 132 -4.48 -2.66 -4.15
CA ILE A 132 -3.55 -3.41 -4.98
C ILE A 132 -3.04 -4.69 -4.27
N PRO A 133 -2.41 -5.64 -4.98
CA PRO A 133 -1.71 -6.75 -4.35
C PRO A 133 -0.63 -6.26 -3.37
N ASN A 134 -0.31 -7.07 -2.39
CA ASN A 134 0.76 -6.86 -1.38
C ASN A 134 0.64 -5.59 -0.52
N VAL A 135 -0.44 -4.81 -0.64
CA VAL A 135 -0.70 -3.62 0.19
C VAL A 135 -1.13 -3.96 1.62
N GLY A 136 -1.49 -5.23 1.89
CA GLY A 136 -1.84 -5.73 3.21
C GLY A 136 -3.32 -6.01 3.46
N LYS A 137 -4.14 -6.18 2.39
CA LYS A 137 -5.58 -6.52 2.53
C LYS A 137 -5.82 -7.75 3.38
N SER A 138 -5.19 -8.88 3.06
CA SER A 138 -5.36 -10.13 3.81
C SER A 138 -4.92 -9.99 5.26
N SER A 139 -3.84 -9.24 5.53
CA SER A 139 -3.39 -8.95 6.89
C SER A 139 -4.43 -8.14 7.66
N PHE A 140 -5.03 -7.11 7.02
CA PHE A 140 -6.11 -6.32 7.59
C PHE A 140 -7.31 -7.20 7.94
N ILE A 141 -7.81 -7.98 6.98
CA ILE A 141 -8.97 -8.86 7.15
C ILE A 141 -8.70 -9.86 8.28
N ASN A 142 -7.58 -10.55 8.25
CA ASN A 142 -7.21 -11.53 9.27
C ASN A 142 -7.14 -10.91 10.68
N LYS A 143 -6.58 -9.70 10.80
CA LYS A 143 -6.52 -9.00 12.10
C LYS A 143 -7.90 -8.57 12.58
N MET A 144 -8.75 -8.03 11.70
CA MET A 144 -10.11 -7.63 12.05
C MET A 144 -10.97 -8.83 12.46
N VAL A 145 -10.86 -9.94 11.73
CA VAL A 145 -11.57 -11.19 12.04
C VAL A 145 -11.12 -11.77 13.39
N LYS A 146 -9.81 -11.88 13.62
CA LYS A 146 -9.26 -12.41 14.89
C LYS A 146 -9.62 -11.52 16.08
N LYS A 147 -9.50 -10.20 15.95
CA LYS A 147 -9.78 -9.22 17.01
C LYS A 147 -11.24 -9.30 17.48
N ASN A 148 -12.16 -9.51 16.56
CA ASN A 148 -13.60 -9.44 16.86
C ASN A 148 -14.23 -10.84 16.99
N ARG A 149 -13.46 -11.94 16.97
CA ARG A 149 -13.99 -13.32 16.90
C ARG A 149 -15.10 -13.45 15.84
N ALA A 150 -14.85 -12.83 14.68
CA ALA A 150 -15.84 -12.68 13.64
C ALA A 150 -16.33 -14.03 13.14
N LYS A 151 -17.64 -14.16 12.97
CA LYS A 151 -18.24 -15.29 12.27
C LYS A 151 -18.03 -15.10 10.77
N VAL A 152 -17.56 -16.16 10.11
CA VAL A 152 -17.55 -16.26 8.65
C VAL A 152 -18.94 -16.74 8.24
N GLU A 153 -19.63 -15.98 7.40
CA GLU A 153 -20.96 -16.37 6.91
C GLU A 153 -20.94 -16.53 5.39
N ASP A 154 -21.18 -17.75 4.93
CA ASP A 154 -21.56 -18.01 3.54
C ASP A 154 -23.06 -17.72 3.40
N ARG A 155 -23.42 -16.65 2.69
CA ARG A 155 -24.85 -16.30 2.50
C ARG A 155 -25.38 -16.94 1.23
N PRO A 156 -26.56 -17.60 1.30
CA PRO A 156 -27.26 -18.08 0.10
C PRO A 156 -27.57 -16.93 -0.86
N GLY A 157 -27.34 -17.13 -2.17
CA GLY A 157 -27.63 -16.15 -3.21
C GLY A 157 -26.49 -15.18 -3.54
N VAL A 158 -25.34 -15.27 -2.88
CA VAL A 158 -24.11 -14.53 -3.25
C VAL A 158 -23.26 -15.44 -4.15
N THR A 159 -22.78 -14.91 -5.26
CA THR A 159 -21.93 -15.63 -6.24
C THR A 159 -20.79 -16.33 -5.51
N ARG A 160 -20.52 -17.60 -5.83
CA ARG A 160 -19.37 -18.36 -5.30
C ARG A 160 -18.10 -17.51 -5.38
N GLY A 161 -17.56 -17.08 -4.21
CA GLY A 161 -16.34 -16.29 -4.11
C GLY A 161 -16.43 -15.00 -3.27
N ASN A 162 -17.60 -14.56 -2.84
CA ASN A 162 -17.75 -13.40 -1.95
C ASN A 162 -17.82 -13.85 -0.49
N GLN A 163 -16.77 -13.60 0.28
CA GLN A 163 -16.70 -13.99 1.68
C GLN A 163 -17.02 -12.80 2.59
N TRP A 164 -18.05 -12.96 3.44
CA TRP A 164 -18.49 -11.94 4.39
C TRP A 164 -17.97 -12.21 5.80
N TYR A 165 -17.56 -11.14 6.48
CA TYR A 165 -17.06 -11.18 7.84
C TYR A 165 -17.81 -10.15 8.69
N THR A 166 -18.42 -10.56 9.77
CA THR A 166 -18.98 -9.64 10.77
C THR A 166 -17.86 -9.15 11.68
N ILE A 167 -17.44 -7.91 11.54
CA ILE A 167 -16.28 -7.34 12.26
C ILE A 167 -16.65 -6.44 13.43
N ALA A 168 -17.92 -6.08 13.57
CA ALA A 168 -18.51 -5.40 14.72
C ALA A 168 -20.01 -5.64 14.73
N LYS A 169 -20.71 -5.27 15.82
CA LYS A 169 -22.16 -5.51 15.99
C LYS A 169 -23.00 -5.10 14.78
N ASN A 170 -22.60 -4.02 14.08
CA ASN A 170 -23.33 -3.43 12.96
C ASN A 170 -22.42 -3.18 11.75
N LEU A 171 -21.34 -3.92 11.60
CA LEU A 171 -20.39 -3.73 10.53
C LEU A 171 -19.99 -5.07 9.91
N GLU A 172 -20.38 -5.25 8.66
CA GLU A 172 -20.02 -6.40 7.83
C GLU A 172 -19.00 -6.00 6.78
N MET A 173 -18.04 -6.85 6.54
CA MET A 173 -16.93 -6.64 5.62
C MET A 173 -16.94 -7.70 4.53
N LEU A 174 -16.80 -7.26 3.28
CA LEU A 174 -16.67 -8.11 2.10
C LEU A 174 -15.22 -8.12 1.64
N ASP A 175 -14.62 -9.31 1.54
CA ASP A 175 -13.30 -9.47 0.94
C ASP A 175 -13.37 -9.40 -0.58
N THR A 176 -12.37 -8.77 -1.19
CA THR A 176 -12.21 -8.72 -2.65
C THR A 176 -10.79 -9.03 -3.06
N PRO A 177 -10.59 -9.64 -4.26
CA PRO A 177 -9.25 -9.82 -4.81
C PRO A 177 -8.50 -8.49 -4.97
N GLY A 178 -7.18 -8.51 -4.82
CA GLY A 178 -6.33 -7.36 -5.15
C GLY A 178 -6.27 -7.11 -6.65
N VAL A 179 -6.32 -5.85 -7.05
CA VAL A 179 -6.34 -5.45 -8.46
C VAL A 179 -5.22 -4.46 -8.73
N LEU A 180 -4.28 -4.86 -9.59
CA LEU A 180 -3.38 -3.95 -10.29
C LEU A 180 -4.00 -3.58 -11.64
N TRP A 181 -3.59 -2.45 -12.21
CA TRP A 181 -3.95 -2.09 -13.58
C TRP A 181 -2.89 -2.60 -14.58
N PRO A 182 -3.28 -2.85 -15.86
CA PRO A 182 -2.46 -3.62 -16.80
C PRO A 182 -1.20 -2.90 -17.27
N LYS A 183 -1.19 -1.58 -17.26
CA LYS A 183 -0.09 -0.76 -17.74
C LYS A 183 0.07 0.45 -16.85
N PHE A 184 1.30 0.71 -16.43
CA PHE A 184 1.66 1.94 -15.76
C PHE A 184 2.08 2.93 -16.84
N ASP A 185 1.22 3.94 -17.09
CA ASP A 185 1.51 4.99 -18.07
C ASP A 185 2.64 5.90 -17.55
N ASP A 186 2.82 5.96 -16.24
CA ASP A 186 3.89 6.67 -15.56
C ASP A 186 4.95 5.67 -15.07
N LYS A 187 6.19 5.80 -15.58
CA LYS A 187 7.35 4.98 -15.18
C LYS A 187 7.63 5.11 -13.68
N ILE A 188 7.45 6.31 -13.10
CA ILE A 188 7.68 6.61 -11.67
C ILE A 188 6.72 5.76 -10.81
N VAL A 189 5.46 5.64 -11.19
CA VAL A 189 4.49 4.78 -10.49
C VAL A 189 4.96 3.32 -10.49
N GLY A 190 5.48 2.83 -11.61
CA GLY A 190 6.04 1.48 -11.73
C GLY A 190 7.22 1.27 -10.78
N GLU A 191 8.16 2.22 -10.72
CA GLU A 191 9.32 2.20 -9.82
C GLU A 191 8.89 2.18 -8.35
N HIS A 192 7.98 3.07 -7.94
CA HIS A 192 7.47 3.12 -6.56
C HIS A 192 6.79 1.81 -6.12
N LEU A 193 6.01 1.21 -7.01
CA LEU A 193 5.39 -0.09 -6.76
C LEU A 193 6.43 -1.21 -6.63
N ALA A 194 7.48 -1.16 -7.44
CA ALA A 194 8.58 -2.10 -7.40
C ALA A 194 9.42 -1.94 -6.10
N PHE A 195 9.76 -0.70 -5.70
CA PHE A 195 10.47 -0.44 -4.43
C PHE A 195 9.75 -1.08 -3.24
N THR A 196 8.43 -1.00 -3.20
CA THR A 196 7.63 -1.51 -2.08
C THR A 196 7.24 -2.98 -2.18
N GLY A 197 7.65 -3.68 -3.26
CA GLY A 197 7.34 -5.08 -3.51
C GLY A 197 5.88 -5.35 -3.89
N ALA A 198 5.18 -4.35 -4.42
CA ALA A 198 3.83 -4.52 -4.98
C ALA A 198 3.87 -5.26 -6.33
N VAL A 199 4.97 -5.15 -7.05
CA VAL A 199 5.32 -5.89 -8.28
C VAL A 199 6.39 -6.92 -7.94
N LYS A 200 6.37 -8.09 -8.60
CA LYS A 200 7.35 -9.16 -8.37
C LYS A 200 8.70 -8.81 -8.99
N ASP A 201 9.77 -9.06 -8.24
CA ASP A 201 11.15 -8.75 -8.66
C ASP A 201 11.62 -9.54 -9.89
N GLN A 202 11.09 -10.74 -10.12
CA GLN A 202 11.49 -11.64 -11.21
C GLN A 202 11.35 -11.06 -12.63
N ILE A 203 10.63 -9.97 -12.79
CA ILE A 203 10.40 -9.30 -14.08
C ILE A 203 11.13 -7.95 -14.19
N LEU A 204 12.00 -7.64 -13.22
CA LEU A 204 12.66 -6.35 -13.09
C LEU A 204 14.17 -6.51 -13.18
N ASP A 205 14.83 -5.50 -13.73
CA ASP A 205 16.27 -5.30 -13.54
C ASP A 205 16.48 -4.82 -12.10
N ILE A 206 16.91 -5.74 -11.23
CA ILE A 206 16.98 -5.52 -9.79
C ILE A 206 18.10 -4.53 -9.42
N GLU A 207 19.21 -4.54 -10.18
CA GLU A 207 20.31 -3.61 -9.97
C GLU A 207 19.90 -2.19 -10.34
N LEU A 208 19.30 -2.01 -11.50
CA LEU A 208 18.77 -0.72 -11.93
C LEU A 208 17.73 -0.19 -10.94
N LEU A 209 16.85 -1.05 -10.45
CA LEU A 209 15.85 -0.67 -9.45
C LEU A 209 16.50 -0.19 -8.14
N ALA A 210 17.54 -0.88 -7.68
CA ALA A 210 18.28 -0.49 -6.49
C ALA A 210 19.02 0.84 -6.68
N VAL A 211 19.61 1.08 -7.85
CA VAL A 211 20.26 2.35 -8.20
C VAL A 211 19.23 3.49 -8.17
N ARG A 212 18.05 3.30 -8.77
CA ARG A 212 16.96 4.29 -8.72
C ARG A 212 16.47 4.59 -7.30
N LEU A 213 16.39 3.55 -6.46
CA LEU A 213 16.09 3.74 -5.05
C LEU A 213 17.18 4.56 -4.34
N LEU A 214 18.45 4.33 -4.65
CA LEU A 214 19.56 5.11 -4.09
C LEU A 214 19.53 6.57 -4.55
N ASP A 215 19.21 6.85 -5.81
CA ASP A 215 19.02 8.23 -6.30
C ASP A 215 18.04 8.97 -5.40
N PHE A 216 16.90 8.35 -5.11
CA PHE A 216 15.88 8.92 -4.23
C PHE A 216 16.36 9.05 -2.76
N ILE A 217 17.03 8.02 -2.23
CA ILE A 217 17.54 8.03 -0.84
C ILE A 217 18.61 9.10 -0.65
N LYS A 218 19.46 9.35 -1.65
CA LYS A 218 20.48 10.39 -1.62
C LYS A 218 19.88 11.79 -1.43
N GLU A 219 18.73 12.07 -2.04
CA GLU A 219 18.04 13.35 -1.86
C GLU A 219 17.50 13.52 -0.43
N LEU A 220 17.02 12.45 0.19
CA LEU A 220 16.43 12.47 1.53
C LEU A 220 17.48 12.40 2.67
N LYS A 221 18.65 11.83 2.40
CA LYS A 221 19.73 11.59 3.37
C LYS A 221 19.25 11.08 4.73
N PRO A 222 18.50 9.95 4.81
CA PRO A 222 17.97 9.50 6.08
C PRO A 222 19.08 9.04 7.02
N ALA A 223 19.06 9.53 8.26
CA ALA A 223 20.11 9.24 9.25
C ALA A 223 20.27 7.73 9.52
N ASP A 224 19.17 6.98 9.51
CA ASP A 224 19.21 5.51 9.69
C ASP A 224 19.95 4.81 8.55
N PHE A 225 19.80 5.27 7.30
CA PHE A 225 20.53 4.75 6.14
C PHE A 225 22.03 5.00 6.27
N ILE A 226 22.39 6.25 6.60
CA ILE A 226 23.79 6.68 6.78
C ILE A 226 24.45 5.83 7.87
N SER A 227 23.84 5.76 9.05
CA SER A 227 24.32 4.98 10.19
C SER A 227 24.43 3.48 9.88
N ARG A 228 23.45 2.93 9.18
CA ARG A 228 23.36 1.49 8.90
C ARG A 228 24.51 0.99 8.01
N PHE A 229 24.90 1.78 7.03
CA PHE A 229 26.00 1.43 6.12
C PHE A 229 27.33 2.12 6.49
N LYS A 230 27.37 2.85 7.63
CA LYS A 230 28.53 3.60 8.07
C LYS A 230 29.07 4.50 6.94
N LEU A 231 28.17 5.24 6.31
CA LEU A 231 28.48 6.18 5.24
C LEU A 231 28.86 7.54 5.83
N GLU A 232 29.63 8.31 5.09
CA GLU A 232 29.87 9.71 5.35
C GLU A 232 29.00 10.56 4.42
N ASN A 233 28.74 11.82 4.74
CA ASN A 233 27.95 12.69 3.88
C ASN A 233 28.59 12.88 2.50
N GLU A 234 29.93 12.92 2.47
CA GLU A 234 30.73 13.00 1.24
C GLU A 234 30.54 11.79 0.33
N ASP A 235 30.38 10.58 0.89
CA ASP A 235 30.06 9.36 0.15
C ASP A 235 28.75 9.49 -0.61
N ILE A 236 27.77 10.17 -0.01
CA ILE A 236 26.41 10.31 -0.58
C ILE A 236 26.38 11.42 -1.64
N GLU A 237 27.12 12.52 -1.43
CA GLU A 237 27.07 13.69 -2.30
C GLU A 237 27.87 13.52 -3.59
N ASN A 238 29.04 12.89 -3.50
CA ASN A 238 30.03 12.88 -4.59
C ASN A 238 30.06 11.60 -5.42
N ILE A 239 29.42 10.52 -4.94
CA ILE A 239 29.46 9.21 -5.60
C ILE A 239 28.16 8.98 -6.34
N ASP A 240 28.20 8.44 -7.57
CA ASP A 240 27.00 8.03 -8.28
C ASP A 240 26.32 6.83 -7.59
N SER A 241 25.04 6.61 -7.86
CA SER A 241 24.26 5.61 -7.13
C SER A 241 24.68 4.17 -7.41
N TYR A 242 25.29 3.89 -8.57
CA TYR A 242 25.81 2.56 -8.85
C TYR A 242 27.11 2.30 -8.07
N GLU A 243 28.01 3.26 -8.01
CA GLU A 243 29.21 3.16 -7.18
C GLU A 243 28.86 3.13 -5.69
N LEU A 244 27.81 3.85 -5.27
CA LEU A 244 27.30 3.76 -3.90
C LEU A 244 26.75 2.35 -3.59
N LEU A 245 26.06 1.71 -4.54
CA LEU A 245 25.62 0.32 -4.40
C LEU A 245 26.81 -0.63 -4.23
N LYS A 246 27.88 -0.47 -5.03
CA LYS A 246 29.11 -1.25 -4.90
C LYS A 246 29.77 -1.03 -3.55
N MET A 247 29.85 0.22 -3.09
CA MET A 247 30.40 0.55 -1.77
C MET A 247 29.62 -0.13 -0.64
N ILE A 248 28.29 -0.11 -0.71
CA ILE A 248 27.41 -0.79 0.25
C ILE A 248 27.66 -2.30 0.20
N GLY A 249 27.75 -2.90 -0.99
CA GLY A 249 28.07 -4.31 -1.18
C GLY A 249 29.42 -4.69 -0.57
N LYS A 250 30.46 -3.88 -0.80
CA LYS A 250 31.80 -4.04 -0.22
C LYS A 250 31.77 -3.97 1.32
N LYS A 251 31.11 -2.95 1.88
CA LYS A 251 30.98 -2.80 3.35
C LYS A 251 30.21 -3.96 4.00
N ARG A 252 29.38 -4.68 3.23
CA ARG A 252 28.64 -5.88 3.67
C ARG A 252 29.34 -7.20 3.34
N GLY A 253 30.54 -7.17 2.73
CA GLY A 253 31.31 -8.36 2.36
C GLY A 253 30.63 -9.19 1.27
N MET A 254 29.85 -8.56 0.38
CA MET A 254 29.19 -9.22 -0.74
C MET A 254 30.14 -9.31 -1.93
N LEU A 255 30.89 -10.40 -1.97
CA LEU A 255 31.90 -10.65 -3.00
C LEU A 255 31.58 -11.93 -3.74
N VAL A 256 31.85 -11.96 -5.04
CA VAL A 256 31.87 -13.16 -5.88
C VAL A 256 33.29 -13.76 -5.94
N SER A 257 33.41 -14.93 -6.56
CA SER A 257 34.72 -15.56 -6.82
C SER A 257 35.61 -14.61 -7.64
N GLY A 258 36.82 -14.37 -7.17
CA GLY A 258 37.73 -13.38 -7.77
C GLY A 258 37.79 -12.03 -7.04
N GLY A 259 36.97 -11.82 -5.99
CA GLY A 259 36.99 -10.61 -5.15
C GLY A 259 36.23 -9.41 -5.71
N GLU A 260 35.50 -9.58 -6.80
CA GLU A 260 34.62 -8.56 -7.34
C GLU A 260 33.36 -8.43 -6.47
N ILE A 261 32.69 -7.29 -6.52
CA ILE A 261 31.49 -7.00 -5.74
C ILE A 261 30.28 -7.66 -6.41
N ASP A 262 29.51 -8.43 -5.63
CA ASP A 262 28.21 -9.01 -6.01
C ASP A 262 27.14 -7.91 -5.94
N THR A 263 26.98 -7.16 -7.04
CA THR A 263 26.07 -6.03 -7.14
C THR A 263 24.61 -6.46 -7.13
N GLU A 264 24.28 -7.63 -7.70
CA GLU A 264 22.94 -8.19 -7.67
C GLU A 264 22.51 -8.52 -6.24
N ARG A 265 23.37 -9.21 -5.49
CA ARG A 265 23.11 -9.51 -4.08
C ARG A 265 23.01 -8.24 -3.22
N ALA A 266 23.82 -7.23 -3.51
CA ALA A 266 23.74 -5.92 -2.84
C ALA A 266 22.42 -5.22 -3.14
N ALA A 267 21.94 -5.27 -4.39
CA ALA A 267 20.66 -4.71 -4.81
C ALA A 267 19.47 -5.38 -4.12
N ILE A 268 19.43 -6.71 -4.11
CA ILE A 268 18.38 -7.50 -3.41
C ILE A 268 18.36 -7.10 -1.92
N MET A 269 19.50 -7.09 -1.26
CA MET A 269 19.62 -6.72 0.16
C MET A 269 19.11 -5.30 0.41
N LEU A 270 19.50 -4.33 -0.41
CA LEU A 270 19.10 -2.93 -0.27
C LEU A 270 17.58 -2.77 -0.37
N LEU A 271 16.95 -3.40 -1.36
CA LEU A 271 15.49 -3.38 -1.54
C LEU A 271 14.77 -4.05 -0.38
N ASP A 272 15.26 -5.18 0.10
CA ASP A 272 14.67 -5.87 1.27
C ASP A 272 14.80 -5.03 2.55
N GLU A 273 15.91 -4.34 2.72
CA GLU A 273 16.10 -3.44 3.85
C GLU A 273 15.20 -2.19 3.76
N PHE A 274 14.97 -1.65 2.58
CA PHE A 274 13.95 -0.62 2.36
C PHE A 274 12.54 -1.13 2.68
N ARG A 275 12.18 -2.29 2.15
CA ARG A 275 10.86 -2.93 2.35
C ARG A 275 10.57 -3.26 3.81
N SER A 276 11.62 -3.53 4.60
CA SER A 276 11.54 -3.81 6.03
C SER A 276 11.77 -2.60 6.93
N ALA A 277 11.90 -1.39 6.36
CA ALA A 277 12.20 -0.13 7.05
C ALA A 277 13.51 -0.11 7.86
N LYS A 278 14.47 -0.97 7.51
CA LYS A 278 15.81 -0.96 8.12
C LYS A 278 16.66 0.23 7.68
N LEU A 279 16.30 0.88 6.59
CA LEU A 279 16.91 2.12 6.08
C LEU A 279 16.30 3.39 6.69
N GLY A 280 15.39 3.23 7.66
CA GLY A 280 14.59 4.30 8.24
C GLY A 280 13.15 4.30 7.72
N ARG A 281 12.35 5.20 8.32
CA ARG A 281 10.95 5.40 7.91
C ARG A 281 10.88 6.36 6.73
N ILE A 282 10.83 5.81 5.53
CA ILE A 282 10.91 6.58 4.29
C ILE A 282 9.52 6.60 3.62
N THR A 283 9.06 7.79 3.26
CA THR A 283 7.91 7.99 2.37
C THR A 283 8.40 8.56 1.06
N VAL A 284 8.15 7.86 -0.03
CA VAL A 284 8.65 8.20 -1.37
C VAL A 284 7.86 9.34 -1.99
N GLU A 285 6.58 9.44 -1.65
CA GLU A 285 5.66 10.41 -2.22
C GLU A 285 5.21 11.43 -1.19
N MET A 286 5.33 12.70 -1.54
CA MET A 286 4.81 13.80 -0.72
C MET A 286 3.56 14.38 -1.36
N PRO A 287 2.54 14.80 -0.58
CA PRO A 287 1.38 15.49 -1.17
C PRO A 287 1.84 16.81 -1.76
N GLN A 288 1.50 17.01 -3.06
CA GLN A 288 1.79 18.29 -3.69
C GLN A 288 0.98 19.39 -3.00
N GLY A 289 1.65 20.42 -2.49
CA GLY A 289 1.01 21.63 -2.00
C GLY A 289 0.31 22.33 -3.16
N ARG A 290 -0.98 22.57 -3.04
CA ARG A 290 -1.65 23.63 -3.79
C ARG A 290 -1.57 24.90 -2.99
#